data_6478c21e8c39ad4c82b92b5753d1ab52
#
_entry.id   6478c21e8c39ad4c82b92b5753d1ab52
#
_cell.length_a   1.000
_cell.length_b   1.000
_cell.length_c   1.000
_cell.angle_alpha   90.00
_cell.angle_beta   90.00
_cell.angle_gamma   90.00
#
_symmetry.space_group_name_H-M   'P 1'
#
loop_
_entity.id
_entity.type
_entity.pdbx_description
1 polymer ?
#
loop_
_entity_poly.entity_id
_entity_poly.type
_entity_poly.pdbx_seq_one_letter_code
_entity_poly.pdbx_strand_id
1 'polypeptide(L)'
;MGRRILRHLRSHVIAYLALFFALTGTAMALPGTNSVDSGDIINGQVKSVDIANEKVNTGDLQDNQVRSSDVRDDTLTNGGLGAADLAPNSVGGSEVADNSLGGADINDAALPTSGAAQDSSVVTIAGGGTNVVSGQITTTGTSRVLIDASAELTGANSDERAQCVVRLDGNTISLGYETTFDDIGTNNEATVSVVTSQNNVSAGTHTMTMNCASFVGTIVKDDAGINAIGIPAQ
;
A
#
# COMPACT_ATOMS: atom_id res chain seq x y z
N MET A 1 70.68 62.13 25.75
CA MET A 1 69.94 61.00 25.20
C MET A 1 68.59 61.42 24.63
N GLY A 2 67.80 62.28 25.25
CA GLY A 2 66.47 62.71 24.85
C GLY A 2 66.30 63.36 23.45
N ARG A 3 67.27 64.17 23.03
CA ARG A 3 67.17 64.89 21.71
C ARG A 3 67.26 63.97 20.49
N ARG A 4 67.94 62.80 20.60
CA ARG A 4 68.03 61.86 19.49
C ARG A 4 66.74 61.03 19.33
N ILE A 5 66.10 60.69 20.42
CA ILE A 5 64.80 59.97 20.44
C ILE A 5 63.69 60.85 19.87
N LEU A 6 63.66 62.13 20.27
CA LEU A 6 62.69 63.08 19.72
C LEU A 6 62.83 63.32 18.20
N ARG A 7 64.09 63.40 17.74
CA ARG A 7 64.31 63.54 16.26
C ARG A 7 63.90 62.28 15.49
N HIS A 8 64.18 61.10 16.05
CA HIS A 8 63.74 59.82 15.42
C HIS A 8 62.21 59.68 15.37
N LEU A 9 61.54 60.00 16.48
CA LEU A 9 60.09 60.02 16.52
C LEU A 9 59.51 61.05 15.53
N ARG A 10 60.01 62.22 15.39
CA ARG A 10 59.53 63.23 14.44
C ARG A 10 59.76 62.82 12.97
N SER A 11 60.90 62.20 12.65
CA SER A 11 61.19 61.77 11.25
C SER A 11 60.43 60.52 10.80
N HIS A 12 59.89 59.75 11.76
CA HIS A 12 59.20 58.51 11.44
C HIS A 12 57.70 58.45 11.86
N VAL A 13 57.15 59.65 12.21
CA VAL A 13 55.72 59.73 12.64
C VAL A 13 54.77 59.04 11.64
N ILE A 14 54.98 59.29 10.36
CA ILE A 14 54.14 58.69 9.30
C ILE A 14 54.28 57.17 9.28
N ALA A 15 55.49 56.63 9.44
CA ALA A 15 55.72 55.20 9.47
C ALA A 15 55.07 54.53 10.73
N TYR A 16 55.12 55.20 11.89
CA TYR A 16 54.44 54.68 13.09
C TYR A 16 52.93 54.78 12.99
N LEU A 17 52.39 55.84 12.39
CA LEU A 17 50.96 55.96 12.09
C LEU A 17 50.51 54.91 11.08
N ALA A 18 51.28 54.68 10.01
CA ALA A 18 50.97 53.64 9.03
C ALA A 18 51.01 52.25 9.66
N LEU A 19 52.01 51.99 10.51
CA LEU A 19 52.09 50.74 11.27
C LEU A 19 50.91 50.56 12.23
N PHE A 20 50.54 51.66 12.92
CA PHE A 20 49.38 51.62 13.84
C PHE A 20 48.10 51.32 13.05
N PHE A 21 47.85 52.01 11.92
CA PHE A 21 46.68 51.71 11.11
C PHE A 21 46.73 50.32 10.47
N ALA A 22 47.92 49.85 10.08
CA ALA A 22 48.07 48.48 9.54
C ALA A 22 47.79 47.43 10.61
N LEU A 23 48.20 47.63 11.88
CA LEU A 23 47.96 46.75 12.96
C LEU A 23 46.52 46.82 13.51
N THR A 24 45.90 48.00 13.49
CA THR A 24 44.51 48.19 13.93
C THR A 24 43.50 47.92 12.82
N GLY A 25 43.89 48.12 11.54
CA GLY A 25 43.00 47.93 10.40
C GLY A 25 42.69 46.44 10.04
N THR A 26 43.55 45.51 10.50
CA THR A 26 43.37 44.09 10.20
C THR A 26 42.62 43.29 11.30
N ALA A 27 42.27 43.94 12.42
CA ALA A 27 41.63 43.28 13.54
C ALA A 27 40.23 43.81 13.83
N MET A 28 39.49 44.17 12.81
CA MET A 28 38.03 44.19 12.95
C MET A 28 37.53 42.74 12.82
N ALA A 29 37.94 41.86 13.74
CA ALA A 29 37.15 40.69 14.04
C ALA A 29 35.78 41.21 14.47
N LEU A 30 34.76 40.82 13.78
CA LEU A 30 33.36 41.16 14.05
C LEU A 30 33.12 41.12 15.57
N PRO A 31 32.96 42.25 16.27
CA PRO A 31 32.82 42.24 17.72
C PRO A 31 31.40 41.86 18.08
N GLY A 32 31.24 40.73 18.72
CA GLY A 32 29.97 40.33 19.32
C GLY A 32 29.47 38.96 18.91
N THR A 33 28.56 38.46 19.69
CA THR A 33 27.71 37.30 19.32
C THR A 33 26.72 37.73 18.25
N ASN A 34 26.55 36.95 17.19
CA ASN A 34 25.66 37.21 16.02
C ASN A 34 26.12 38.39 15.14
N SER A 35 27.42 38.60 15.02
CA SER A 35 27.97 39.68 14.20
C SER A 35 28.12 39.36 12.71
N VAL A 36 27.87 38.11 12.29
CA VAL A 36 27.84 37.70 10.89
C VAL A 36 26.40 37.73 10.41
N ASP A 37 26.08 38.60 9.47
CA ASP A 37 24.77 38.64 8.84
C ASP A 37 24.82 38.08 7.38
N SER A 38 23.68 38.04 6.69
CA SER A 38 23.60 37.51 5.35
C SER A 38 24.41 38.33 4.32
N GLY A 39 24.73 39.59 4.63
CA GLY A 39 25.59 40.43 3.79
C GLY A 39 27.06 40.07 3.89
N ASP A 40 27.48 39.49 5.00
CA ASP A 40 28.84 39.05 5.25
C ASP A 40 29.19 37.71 4.61
N ILE A 41 28.16 36.93 4.21
CA ILE A 41 28.31 35.63 3.58
C ILE A 41 28.04 35.74 2.08
N ILE A 42 29.05 35.51 1.26
CA ILE A 42 28.90 35.46 -0.18
C ILE A 42 28.12 34.20 -0.56
N ASN A 43 27.13 34.34 -1.42
CA ASN A 43 26.32 33.22 -1.90
C ASN A 43 27.17 32.05 -2.41
N GLY A 44 26.88 30.83 -1.91
CA GLY A 44 27.57 29.61 -2.29
C GLY A 44 28.95 29.40 -1.64
N GLN A 45 29.37 30.26 -0.70
CA GLN A 45 30.63 30.08 0.03
C GLN A 45 30.50 29.14 1.22
N VAL A 46 29.32 29.01 1.83
CA VAL A 46 29.09 27.98 2.84
C VAL A 46 28.84 26.65 2.14
N LYS A 47 29.75 25.74 2.31
CA LYS A 47 29.71 24.38 1.72
C LYS A 47 29.35 23.35 2.78
N SER A 48 28.98 22.15 2.36
CA SER A 48 28.63 21.05 3.30
C SER A 48 29.78 20.72 4.28
N VAL A 49 31.03 20.91 3.87
CA VAL A 49 32.21 20.70 4.74
C VAL A 49 32.30 21.74 5.88
N ASP A 50 31.69 22.92 5.67
CA ASP A 50 31.70 24.02 6.66
C ASP A 50 30.62 23.83 7.72
N ILE A 51 29.69 22.93 7.47
CA ILE A 51 28.61 22.54 8.40
C ILE A 51 28.92 21.13 8.92
N ALA A 52 29.22 21.02 10.21
CA ALA A 52 29.43 19.71 10.81
C ALA A 52 28.15 18.88 10.78
N ASN A 53 28.30 17.55 10.70
CA ASN A 53 27.16 16.64 10.71
C ASN A 53 26.23 16.91 11.92
N GLU A 54 24.93 16.84 11.69
CA GLU A 54 23.89 17.01 12.71
C GLU A 54 23.86 18.42 13.38
N LYS A 55 24.47 19.41 12.74
CA LYS A 55 24.49 20.79 13.30
C LYS A 55 23.40 21.69 12.74
N VAL A 56 22.63 21.24 11.76
CA VAL A 56 21.39 21.92 11.33
C VAL A 56 20.22 21.20 12.01
N ASN A 57 19.64 21.84 13.01
CA ASN A 57 18.50 21.32 13.75
C ASN A 57 17.21 22.03 13.33
N THR A 58 16.07 21.54 13.80
CA THR A 58 14.76 22.15 13.52
C THR A 58 14.64 23.61 13.90
N GLY A 59 15.38 24.05 14.92
CA GLY A 59 15.43 25.47 15.32
C GLY A 59 16.20 26.36 14.34
N ASP A 60 17.05 25.77 13.49
CA ASP A 60 17.84 26.50 12.48
C ASP A 60 17.06 26.66 11.16
N LEU A 61 15.97 25.90 11.00
CA LEU A 61 15.07 25.95 9.86
C LEU A 61 13.74 26.56 10.29
N GLN A 62 13.37 27.70 9.73
CA GLN A 62 12.05 28.27 9.96
C GLN A 62 10.98 27.42 9.27
N ASP A 63 9.78 27.41 9.84
CA ASP A 63 8.64 26.71 9.26
C ASP A 63 8.39 27.13 7.81
N ASN A 64 8.15 26.16 6.95
CA ASN A 64 7.90 26.33 5.51
C ASN A 64 9.06 26.95 4.69
N GLN A 65 10.29 26.99 5.22
CA GLN A 65 11.43 27.47 4.45
C GLN A 65 12.08 26.41 3.57
N VAL A 66 11.91 25.12 3.89
CA VAL A 66 12.31 24.03 3.00
C VAL A 66 11.15 23.74 2.03
N ARG A 67 11.36 24.04 0.77
CA ARG A 67 10.38 23.84 -0.29
C ARG A 67 10.71 22.57 -1.10
N SER A 68 9.78 22.08 -1.90
CA SER A 68 10.01 20.93 -2.78
C SER A 68 11.19 21.12 -3.74
N SER A 69 11.46 22.38 -4.17
CA SER A 69 12.65 22.72 -4.98
C SER A 69 13.97 22.59 -4.22
N ASP A 70 13.93 22.61 -2.90
CA ASP A 70 15.13 22.55 -2.05
C ASP A 70 15.47 21.11 -1.69
N VAL A 71 14.50 20.20 -1.86
CA VAL A 71 14.68 18.76 -1.75
C VAL A 71 14.98 18.20 -3.13
N ARG A 72 16.18 17.72 -3.34
CA ARG A 72 16.61 17.17 -4.61
C ARG A 72 15.91 15.84 -4.87
N ASP A 73 15.18 15.73 -5.99
CA ASP A 73 14.63 14.47 -6.44
C ASP A 73 15.74 13.42 -6.62
N ASP A 74 15.50 12.18 -6.14
CA ASP A 74 16.29 10.99 -6.42
C ASP A 74 17.73 10.93 -5.84
N THR A 75 18.04 11.69 -4.77
CA THR A 75 19.37 11.61 -4.13
C THR A 75 19.39 10.96 -2.75
N LEU A 76 18.25 10.50 -2.27
CA LEU A 76 18.16 9.83 -0.96
C LEU A 76 18.40 8.31 -1.09
N THR A 77 19.52 7.92 -1.72
CA THR A 77 19.96 6.52 -1.74
C THR A 77 20.25 6.07 -0.30
N ASN A 78 19.40 5.23 0.25
CA ASN A 78 19.40 4.74 1.63
C ASN A 78 19.04 5.75 2.73
N GLY A 79 18.49 6.91 2.40
CA GLY A 79 18.13 7.93 3.37
C GLY A 79 16.85 8.69 3.02
N GLY A 80 15.96 8.10 2.18
CA GLY A 80 14.66 8.67 1.85
C GLY A 80 13.77 8.85 3.07
N LEU A 81 12.68 9.58 2.91
CA LEU A 81 11.66 9.66 3.93
C LEU A 81 11.16 8.24 4.26
N GLY A 82 11.55 7.74 5.41
CA GLY A 82 11.07 6.47 5.94
C GLY A 82 9.74 6.63 6.68
N ALA A 83 9.13 5.51 7.06
CA ALA A 83 7.88 5.54 7.81
C ALA A 83 7.99 6.30 9.16
N ALA A 84 9.19 6.39 9.73
CA ALA A 84 9.43 7.13 10.97
C ALA A 84 9.47 8.66 10.76
N ASP A 85 9.72 9.11 9.52
CA ASP A 85 9.81 10.51 9.16
C ASP A 85 8.45 11.10 8.77
N LEU A 86 7.47 10.23 8.56
CA LEU A 86 6.10 10.58 8.23
C LEU A 86 5.21 10.40 9.46
N ALA A 87 4.57 11.46 9.91
CA ALA A 87 3.59 11.36 10.98
C ALA A 87 2.42 10.47 10.55
N PRO A 88 1.77 9.74 11.47
CA PRO A 88 0.55 8.99 11.13
C PRO A 88 -0.49 9.90 10.45
N ASN A 89 -1.04 9.44 9.33
CA ASN A 89 -2.01 10.18 8.51
C ASN A 89 -1.47 11.45 7.83
N SER A 90 -0.15 11.64 7.73
CA SER A 90 0.44 12.78 7.04
C SER A 90 0.39 12.68 5.51
N VAL A 91 0.16 11.48 4.98
CA VAL A 91 -0.06 11.23 3.56
C VAL A 91 -1.53 10.87 3.36
N GLY A 92 -2.28 11.75 2.75
CA GLY A 92 -3.69 11.56 2.42
C GLY A 92 -3.90 11.38 0.91
N GLY A 93 -5.16 11.37 0.48
CA GLY A 93 -5.48 11.21 -0.95
C GLY A 93 -5.06 12.40 -1.82
N SER A 94 -4.81 13.57 -1.22
CA SER A 94 -4.32 14.75 -1.95
C SER A 94 -2.83 14.70 -2.27
N GLU A 95 -2.06 13.96 -1.47
CA GLU A 95 -0.62 13.79 -1.63
C GLU A 95 -0.27 12.65 -2.59
N VAL A 96 -1.22 11.76 -2.84
CA VAL A 96 -1.08 10.65 -3.79
C VAL A 96 -1.81 11.00 -5.07
N ALA A 97 -1.08 11.22 -6.15
CA ALA A 97 -1.71 11.52 -7.43
C ALA A 97 -2.53 10.32 -7.94
N ASP A 98 -3.67 10.59 -8.57
CA ASP A 98 -4.52 9.56 -9.15
C ASP A 98 -3.71 8.67 -10.11
N ASN A 99 -3.87 7.34 -9.96
CA ASN A 99 -3.17 6.31 -10.72
C ASN A 99 -1.64 6.29 -10.56
N SER A 100 -1.08 6.96 -9.53
CA SER A 100 0.36 6.91 -9.25
C SER A 100 0.82 5.66 -8.51
N LEU A 101 -0.09 4.97 -7.82
CA LEU A 101 0.20 3.71 -7.16
C LEU A 101 -0.15 2.54 -8.07
N GLY A 102 0.83 1.69 -8.35
CA GLY A 102 0.66 0.42 -9.05
C GLY A 102 0.57 -0.76 -8.07
N GLY A 103 0.30 -1.97 -8.59
CA GLY A 103 0.21 -3.17 -7.75
C GLY A 103 1.50 -3.47 -6.96
N ALA A 104 2.67 -3.05 -7.46
CA ALA A 104 3.95 -3.23 -6.77
C ALA A 104 4.12 -2.29 -5.55
N ASP A 105 3.38 -1.19 -5.53
CA ASP A 105 3.45 -0.16 -4.48
C ASP A 105 2.52 -0.46 -3.31
N ILE A 106 1.60 -1.42 -3.50
CA ILE A 106 0.59 -1.82 -2.53
C ILE A 106 0.93 -3.21 -2.02
N ASN A 107 0.88 -3.39 -0.70
CA ASN A 107 1.01 -4.73 -0.14
C ASN A 107 -0.21 -5.58 -0.51
N ASP A 108 -0.07 -6.45 -1.51
CA ASP A 108 -1.14 -7.32 -2.03
C ASP A 108 -1.76 -8.22 -0.95
N ALA A 109 -1.00 -8.52 0.11
CA ALA A 109 -1.53 -9.30 1.23
C ALA A 109 -2.66 -8.60 2.00
N ALA A 110 -2.76 -7.27 1.87
CA ALA A 110 -3.81 -6.45 2.50
C ALA A 110 -5.02 -6.21 1.59
N LEU A 111 -4.94 -6.59 0.32
CA LEU A 111 -6.02 -6.38 -0.64
C LEU A 111 -6.94 -7.59 -0.72
N PRO A 112 -8.26 -7.37 -0.93
CA PRO A 112 -9.17 -8.45 -1.28
C PRO A 112 -8.76 -9.12 -2.59
N THR A 113 -8.85 -10.44 -2.63
CA THR A 113 -8.64 -11.23 -3.84
C THR A 113 -9.98 -11.72 -4.37
N SER A 114 -10.06 -12.08 -5.64
CA SER A 114 -11.28 -12.60 -6.23
C SER A 114 -11.00 -13.82 -7.10
N GLY A 115 -11.99 -14.66 -7.26
CA GLY A 115 -11.99 -15.80 -8.16
C GLY A 115 -13.40 -16.04 -8.69
N ALA A 116 -13.49 -16.48 -9.94
CA ALA A 116 -14.77 -16.79 -10.58
C ALA A 116 -14.61 -17.94 -11.56
N ALA A 117 -15.68 -18.69 -11.76
CA ALA A 117 -15.80 -19.67 -12.84
C ALA A 117 -17.26 -19.79 -13.28
N GLN A 118 -17.45 -20.15 -14.55
CA GLN A 118 -18.73 -20.48 -15.13
C GLN A 118 -18.62 -21.80 -15.89
N ASP A 119 -19.69 -22.57 -15.89
CA ASP A 119 -19.77 -23.81 -16.61
C ASP A 119 -21.18 -23.98 -17.24
N SER A 120 -21.26 -23.80 -18.55
CA SER A 120 -22.49 -23.96 -19.35
C SER A 120 -22.60 -25.33 -19.98
N SER A 121 -21.74 -26.30 -19.63
CA SER A 121 -21.89 -27.68 -20.09
C SER A 121 -23.12 -28.35 -19.46
N VAL A 122 -23.88 -29.04 -20.25
CA VAL A 122 -25.04 -29.82 -19.77
C VAL A 122 -24.55 -31.10 -19.11
N VAL A 123 -24.87 -31.28 -17.80
CA VAL A 123 -24.41 -32.42 -17.02
C VAL A 123 -25.54 -33.04 -16.22
N THR A 124 -25.69 -34.37 -16.30
CA THR A 124 -26.63 -35.11 -15.44
C THR A 124 -26.10 -35.22 -14.03
N ILE A 125 -26.93 -34.84 -13.06
CA ILE A 125 -26.58 -34.87 -11.62
C ILE A 125 -26.84 -36.29 -11.10
N ALA A 126 -25.78 -36.92 -10.61
CA ALA A 126 -25.82 -38.23 -9.99
C ALA A 126 -26.23 -38.20 -8.53
N GLY A 127 -26.84 -39.28 -8.02
CA GLY A 127 -27.20 -39.40 -6.59
C GLY A 127 -26.03 -39.34 -5.62
N GLY A 128 -24.82 -39.65 -6.08
CA GLY A 128 -23.57 -39.51 -5.27
C GLY A 128 -22.94 -38.14 -5.26
N GLY A 129 -23.54 -37.18 -5.97
CA GLY A 129 -23.03 -35.82 -6.11
C GLY A 129 -22.17 -35.63 -7.38
N THR A 130 -22.39 -34.50 -8.03
CA THR A 130 -21.69 -34.07 -9.25
C THR A 130 -21.18 -32.65 -9.02
N ASN A 131 -19.92 -32.36 -9.34
CA ASN A 131 -19.44 -31.00 -9.36
C ASN A 131 -20.04 -30.31 -10.60
N VAL A 132 -20.87 -29.32 -10.39
CA VAL A 132 -21.58 -28.59 -11.43
C VAL A 132 -20.82 -27.35 -11.91
N VAL A 133 -19.97 -26.80 -11.06
CA VAL A 133 -18.99 -25.77 -11.42
C VAL A 133 -17.79 -25.84 -10.47
N SER A 134 -16.62 -25.55 -10.99
CA SER A 134 -15.37 -25.49 -10.20
C SER A 134 -14.53 -24.29 -10.63
N GLY A 135 -14.04 -23.55 -9.65
CA GLY A 135 -13.18 -22.40 -9.84
C GLY A 135 -12.06 -22.36 -8.82
N GLN A 136 -11.21 -21.38 -8.94
CA GLN A 136 -10.10 -21.17 -8.00
C GLN A 136 -10.09 -19.75 -7.48
N ILE A 137 -9.65 -19.58 -6.22
CA ILE A 137 -9.30 -18.31 -5.61
C ILE A 137 -7.93 -18.43 -5.00
N THR A 138 -7.10 -17.40 -5.17
CA THR A 138 -5.78 -17.32 -4.53
C THR A 138 -5.83 -16.27 -3.42
N THR A 139 -5.46 -16.65 -2.21
CA THR A 139 -5.35 -15.76 -1.06
C THR A 139 -3.87 -15.48 -0.78
N THR A 140 -3.55 -14.25 -0.46
CA THR A 140 -2.16 -13.80 -0.20
C THR A 140 -1.75 -13.94 1.26
N GLY A 141 -2.73 -14.11 2.15
CA GLY A 141 -2.55 -14.31 3.60
C GLY A 141 -3.76 -15.03 4.18
N THR A 142 -3.79 -15.21 5.51
CA THR A 142 -4.98 -15.72 6.20
C THR A 142 -6.18 -14.84 5.88
N SER A 143 -7.24 -15.42 5.35
CA SER A 143 -8.36 -14.69 4.80
C SER A 143 -9.71 -15.29 5.24
N ARG A 144 -10.73 -14.47 5.19
CA ARG A 144 -12.12 -14.92 5.12
C ARG A 144 -12.51 -14.99 3.64
N VAL A 145 -12.96 -16.14 3.19
CA VAL A 145 -13.45 -16.31 1.81
C VAL A 145 -14.97 -16.36 1.81
N LEU A 146 -15.60 -15.43 1.09
CA LEU A 146 -17.03 -15.46 0.77
C LEU A 146 -17.19 -16.09 -0.60
N ILE A 147 -18.15 -16.99 -0.74
CA ILE A 147 -18.47 -17.68 -1.99
C ILE A 147 -19.96 -17.52 -2.26
N ASP A 148 -20.26 -17.13 -3.50
CA ASP A 148 -21.59 -17.10 -4.08
C ASP A 148 -21.59 -18.05 -5.28
N ALA A 149 -22.44 -19.09 -5.23
CA ALA A 149 -22.55 -20.09 -6.28
C ALA A 149 -24.01 -20.26 -6.67
N SER A 150 -24.25 -20.41 -7.96
CA SER A 150 -25.58 -20.67 -8.52
C SER A 150 -25.51 -21.74 -9.59
N ALA A 151 -26.59 -22.49 -9.73
CA ALA A 151 -26.76 -23.44 -10.80
C ALA A 151 -28.22 -23.45 -11.29
N GLU A 152 -28.41 -23.52 -12.60
CA GLU A 152 -29.67 -23.72 -13.23
C GLU A 152 -29.87 -25.23 -13.46
N LEU A 153 -30.94 -25.74 -12.89
CA LEU A 153 -31.25 -27.18 -12.87
C LEU A 153 -32.57 -27.44 -13.56
N THR A 154 -32.61 -28.43 -14.44
CA THR A 154 -33.83 -28.88 -15.13
C THR A 154 -34.15 -30.29 -14.70
N GLY A 155 -35.41 -30.54 -14.33
CA GLY A 155 -35.94 -31.84 -14.01
C GLY A 155 -36.80 -32.43 -15.14
N ALA A 156 -36.89 -33.75 -15.22
CA ALA A 156 -37.68 -34.44 -16.22
C ALA A 156 -39.12 -34.74 -15.73
N ASN A 157 -39.36 -34.75 -14.44
CA ASN A 157 -40.65 -35.10 -13.82
C ASN A 157 -41.00 -34.21 -12.64
N SER A 158 -42.24 -34.24 -12.18
CA SER A 158 -42.65 -33.70 -10.89
C SER A 158 -42.03 -34.49 -9.72
N ASP A 159 -41.80 -33.84 -8.60
CA ASP A 159 -41.23 -34.40 -7.36
C ASP A 159 -39.72 -34.72 -7.42
N GLU A 160 -38.98 -34.26 -8.41
CA GLU A 160 -37.53 -34.42 -8.46
C GLU A 160 -36.87 -33.48 -7.45
N ARG A 161 -35.80 -33.98 -6.76
CA ARG A 161 -35.14 -33.26 -5.68
C ARG A 161 -33.63 -33.29 -5.85
N ALA A 162 -33.01 -32.14 -5.69
CA ALA A 162 -31.57 -32.02 -5.61
C ALA A 162 -31.13 -31.19 -4.40
N GLN A 163 -29.95 -31.48 -3.91
CA GLN A 163 -29.28 -30.69 -2.91
C GLN A 163 -27.96 -30.22 -3.47
N CYS A 164 -27.67 -28.91 -3.32
CA CYS A 164 -26.40 -28.36 -3.70
C CYS A 164 -25.65 -27.84 -2.48
N VAL A 165 -24.36 -28.10 -2.46
CA VAL A 165 -23.44 -27.64 -1.41
C VAL A 165 -22.24 -26.97 -2.04
N VAL A 166 -21.68 -25.99 -1.35
CA VAL A 166 -20.41 -25.38 -1.72
C VAL A 166 -19.28 -26.02 -0.93
N ARG A 167 -18.20 -26.35 -1.60
CA ARG A 167 -16.99 -26.90 -1.03
C ARG A 167 -15.79 -26.00 -1.30
N LEU A 168 -14.91 -25.93 -0.33
CA LEU A 168 -13.59 -25.33 -0.47
C LEU A 168 -12.55 -26.42 -0.17
N ASP A 169 -11.64 -26.66 -1.12
CA ASP A 169 -10.63 -27.73 -1.05
C ASP A 169 -11.23 -29.10 -0.72
N GLY A 170 -12.40 -29.39 -1.31
CA GLY A 170 -13.15 -30.63 -1.09
C GLY A 170 -13.96 -30.70 0.21
N ASN A 171 -13.79 -29.76 1.13
CA ASN A 171 -14.55 -29.71 2.40
C ASN A 171 -15.83 -28.91 2.20
N THR A 172 -16.97 -29.47 2.63
CA THR A 172 -18.25 -28.77 2.60
C THR A 172 -18.23 -27.62 3.62
N ILE A 173 -18.46 -26.39 3.14
CA ILE A 173 -18.46 -25.18 3.96
C ILE A 173 -19.83 -24.51 4.06
N SER A 174 -20.79 -24.90 3.21
CA SER A 174 -22.18 -24.49 3.35
C SER A 174 -22.92 -25.43 4.30
N LEU A 175 -23.79 -24.87 5.13
CA LEU A 175 -24.88 -25.66 5.70
C LEU A 175 -25.73 -26.07 4.51
N GLY A 176 -25.87 -27.38 4.24
CA GLY A 176 -26.57 -27.88 3.08
C GLY A 176 -27.97 -27.26 2.99
N TYR A 177 -28.13 -26.33 2.07
CA TYR A 177 -29.45 -25.84 1.70
C TYR A 177 -30.04 -26.93 0.81
N GLU A 178 -30.92 -27.71 1.40
CA GLU A 178 -31.84 -28.55 0.68
C GLU A 178 -32.79 -27.64 -0.08
N THR A 179 -32.52 -27.40 -1.35
CA THR A 179 -33.53 -26.86 -2.22
C THR A 179 -34.37 -28.06 -2.64
N THR A 180 -35.43 -28.32 -1.93
CA THR A 180 -36.49 -29.20 -2.40
C THR A 180 -37.17 -28.46 -3.52
N PHE A 181 -36.98 -28.93 -4.73
CA PHE A 181 -37.83 -28.54 -5.85
C PHE A 181 -39.14 -29.29 -5.66
N ASP A 182 -40.08 -28.69 -4.98
CA ASP A 182 -41.45 -29.16 -5.03
C ASP A 182 -42.01 -28.73 -6.40
N ASP A 183 -42.28 -29.73 -7.24
CA ASP A 183 -42.97 -29.55 -8.52
C ASP A 183 -42.15 -28.97 -9.68
N ILE A 184 -40.99 -29.55 -10.00
CA ILE A 184 -40.39 -29.37 -11.32
C ILE A 184 -41.21 -30.21 -12.31
N GLY A 185 -42.25 -29.62 -12.91
CA GLY A 185 -42.97 -30.24 -14.03
C GLY A 185 -42.03 -30.45 -15.23
N THR A 186 -42.41 -31.28 -16.16
CA THR A 186 -41.66 -31.51 -17.40
C THR A 186 -41.21 -30.18 -18.02
N ASN A 187 -39.89 -29.95 -18.09
CA ASN A 187 -39.21 -28.73 -18.57
C ASN A 187 -39.27 -27.52 -17.57
N ASN A 188 -39.41 -27.76 -16.30
CA ASN A 188 -39.27 -26.67 -15.32
C ASN A 188 -37.79 -26.47 -14.97
N GLU A 189 -37.33 -25.24 -15.11
CA GLU A 189 -36.02 -24.78 -14.72
C GLU A 189 -36.09 -24.20 -13.31
N ALA A 190 -35.11 -24.52 -12.48
CA ALA A 190 -34.99 -23.94 -11.16
C ALA A 190 -33.55 -23.49 -10.90
N THR A 191 -33.39 -22.28 -10.38
CA THR A 191 -32.08 -21.77 -9.99
C THR A 191 -31.82 -22.01 -8.51
N VAL A 192 -30.74 -22.71 -8.21
CA VAL A 192 -30.20 -22.87 -6.86
C VAL A 192 -29.13 -21.86 -6.63
N SER A 193 -29.21 -21.06 -5.55
CA SER A 193 -28.15 -20.15 -5.15
C SER A 193 -27.71 -20.46 -3.73
N VAL A 194 -26.40 -20.51 -3.53
CA VAL A 194 -25.77 -20.78 -2.23
C VAL A 194 -24.74 -19.69 -1.95
N VAL A 195 -24.97 -18.92 -0.89
CA VAL A 195 -23.99 -17.95 -0.38
C VAL A 195 -23.43 -18.47 0.94
N THR A 196 -22.13 -18.55 1.05
CA THR A 196 -21.44 -19.09 2.22
C THR A 196 -20.11 -18.38 2.47
N SER A 197 -19.49 -18.65 3.61
CA SER A 197 -18.15 -18.14 3.88
C SER A 197 -17.34 -19.10 4.76
N GLN A 198 -16.03 -19.08 4.55
CA GLN A 198 -15.05 -19.79 5.37
C GLN A 198 -14.06 -18.77 5.95
N ASN A 199 -13.88 -18.82 7.29
CA ASN A 199 -12.87 -18.03 7.98
C ASN A 199 -11.55 -18.80 8.07
N ASN A 200 -10.46 -18.06 8.31
CA ASN A 200 -9.12 -18.61 8.54
C ASN A 200 -8.61 -19.48 7.38
N VAL A 201 -8.96 -19.13 6.16
CA VAL A 201 -8.38 -19.74 4.95
C VAL A 201 -6.93 -19.30 4.85
N SER A 202 -5.98 -20.25 4.76
CA SER A 202 -4.54 -19.96 4.67
C SER A 202 -4.18 -19.23 3.37
N ALA A 203 -2.95 -18.70 3.29
CA ALA A 203 -2.42 -18.24 2.02
C ALA A 203 -2.25 -19.41 1.05
N GLY A 204 -2.57 -19.19 -0.22
CA GLY A 204 -2.45 -20.19 -1.28
C GLY A 204 -3.60 -20.19 -2.26
N THR A 205 -3.54 -21.11 -3.23
CA THR A 205 -4.62 -21.33 -4.19
C THR A 205 -5.57 -22.40 -3.66
N HIS A 206 -6.84 -22.05 -3.59
CA HIS A 206 -7.92 -22.87 -3.07
C HIS A 206 -8.91 -23.17 -4.18
N THR A 207 -9.38 -24.43 -4.23
CA THR A 207 -10.40 -24.86 -5.19
C THR A 207 -11.78 -24.76 -4.56
N MET A 208 -12.65 -24.00 -5.18
CA MET A 208 -14.05 -23.89 -4.81
C MET A 208 -14.92 -24.65 -5.80
N THR A 209 -15.88 -25.39 -5.29
CA THR A 209 -16.80 -26.18 -6.13
C THR A 209 -18.21 -26.08 -5.60
N MET A 210 -19.18 -26.02 -6.52
CA MET A 210 -20.56 -26.31 -6.21
C MET A 210 -20.82 -27.76 -6.58
N ASN A 211 -21.29 -28.55 -5.64
CA ASN A 211 -21.57 -29.94 -5.82
C ASN A 211 -23.06 -30.21 -5.56
N CYS A 212 -23.75 -30.74 -6.53
CA CYS A 212 -25.17 -31.07 -6.44
C CYS A 212 -25.40 -32.58 -6.51
N ALA A 213 -26.33 -33.09 -5.71
CA ALA A 213 -26.74 -34.49 -5.70
C ALA A 213 -28.25 -34.60 -5.94
N SER A 214 -28.66 -35.49 -6.83
CA SER A 214 -30.06 -35.83 -7.02
C SER A 214 -30.48 -36.90 -6.03
N PHE A 215 -31.59 -36.70 -5.32
CA PHE A 215 -32.18 -37.69 -4.42
C PHE A 215 -33.35 -38.44 -5.07
N VAL A 216 -34.04 -37.78 -5.97
CA VAL A 216 -35.19 -38.35 -6.70
C VAL A 216 -35.14 -37.86 -8.14
N GLY A 217 -35.23 -38.80 -9.07
CA GLY A 217 -35.34 -38.52 -10.51
C GLY A 217 -34.04 -38.22 -11.19
N THR A 218 -34.15 -37.72 -12.44
CA THR A 218 -33.03 -37.35 -13.29
C THR A 218 -33.00 -35.85 -13.45
N ILE A 219 -32.03 -35.21 -12.80
CA ILE A 219 -31.84 -33.77 -12.86
C ILE A 219 -30.62 -33.45 -13.72
N VAL A 220 -30.73 -32.44 -14.54
CA VAL A 220 -29.68 -31.95 -15.43
C VAL A 220 -29.29 -30.52 -15.00
N LYS A 221 -28.00 -30.23 -14.97
CA LYS A 221 -27.48 -28.87 -14.83
C LYS A 221 -27.31 -28.30 -16.25
N ASP A 222 -27.88 -27.14 -16.50
CA ASP A 222 -27.76 -26.40 -17.74
C ASP A 222 -26.67 -25.32 -17.65
N ASP A 223 -26.68 -24.53 -16.62
CA ASP A 223 -25.66 -23.49 -16.39
C ASP A 223 -25.30 -23.41 -14.90
N ALA A 224 -24.08 -23.03 -14.60
CA ALA A 224 -23.64 -22.79 -13.24
C ALA A 224 -22.52 -21.74 -13.16
N GLY A 225 -22.52 -20.98 -12.10
CA GLY A 225 -21.50 -19.98 -11.80
C GLY A 225 -21.05 -20.05 -10.36
N ILE A 226 -19.80 -19.73 -10.12
CA ILE A 226 -19.23 -19.60 -8.78
C ILE A 226 -18.29 -18.41 -8.73
N ASN A 227 -18.50 -17.54 -7.77
CA ASN A 227 -17.70 -16.35 -7.53
C ASN A 227 -17.21 -16.36 -6.08
N ALA A 228 -16.02 -15.84 -5.85
CA ALA A 228 -15.50 -15.70 -4.50
C ALA A 228 -14.70 -14.41 -4.31
N ILE A 229 -14.71 -13.92 -3.07
CA ILE A 229 -13.89 -12.81 -2.61
C ILE A 229 -13.16 -13.26 -1.35
N GLY A 230 -11.83 -13.15 -1.39
CA GLY A 230 -10.96 -13.35 -0.24
C GLY A 230 -10.70 -12.02 0.45
N ILE A 231 -11.10 -11.89 1.71
CA ILE A 231 -10.89 -10.71 2.55
C ILE A 231 -9.78 -11.05 3.53
N PRO A 232 -8.61 -10.39 3.46
CA PRO A 232 -7.52 -10.63 4.40
C PRO A 232 -7.96 -10.41 5.85
N ALA A 233 -7.49 -11.26 6.77
CA ALA A 233 -7.67 -11.04 8.21
C ALA A 233 -6.78 -9.86 8.63
N GLN A 234 -7.35 -8.94 9.38
CA GLN A 234 -6.64 -7.81 9.98
C GLN A 234 -6.02 -8.18 11.32
#